data_8348ce64d5b30276dcf9c1f30269b6fa
#
_entry.id   8348ce64d5b30276dcf9c1f30269b6fa
#
_cell.length_a   1.000
_cell.length_b   1.000
_cell.length_c   1.000
_cell.angle_alpha   90.00
_cell.angle_beta   90.00
_cell.angle_gamma   90.00
#
_symmetry.space_group_name_H-M   'P 1'
#
loop_
_entity.id
_entity.type
_entity.pdbx_description
1 polymer ?
#
loop_
_entity_poly.entity_id
_entity_poly.type
_entity_poly.pdbx_seq_one_letter_code
_entity_poly.pdbx_strand_id
1 'polypeptide(L)'
;LVILRAGCSYRQRLEEVLARRGIVGLRRLELGTLEAILGAVAADLGVTLLPRSLIGPTWRGERIKAHRLPAAEARVETVFVHRHDMLCSSALTAFQLHATKRKARFG
;
A
#
# COMPACT_ATOMS: atom_id res chain seq x y z
N LEU A 1 8.48 -12.34 3.26
CA LEU A 1 7.58 -11.27 2.85
C LEU A 1 7.11 -11.49 1.42
N VAL A 2 5.84 -11.26 1.18
CA VAL A 2 5.27 -11.19 -0.17
C VAL A 2 5.08 -9.72 -0.52
N ILE A 3 5.78 -9.21 -1.50
CA ILE A 3 5.89 -7.78 -1.78
C ILE A 3 5.80 -7.46 -3.27
N LEU A 4 5.30 -6.28 -3.58
CA LEU A 4 5.40 -5.71 -4.92
C LEU A 4 6.86 -5.39 -5.26
N ARG A 5 7.13 -5.33 -6.56
CA ARG A 5 8.44 -4.91 -7.07
C ARG A 5 8.89 -3.57 -6.50
N ALA A 6 10.16 -3.27 -6.60
CA ALA A 6 10.78 -2.05 -6.09
C ALA A 6 10.00 -0.78 -6.50
N GLY A 7 9.97 0.22 -5.61
CA GLY A 7 9.25 1.49 -5.79
C GLY A 7 7.89 1.56 -5.10
N CYS A 8 7.44 0.49 -4.46
CA CYS A 8 6.19 0.51 -3.70
C CYS A 8 6.42 1.02 -2.28
N SER A 9 5.71 2.08 -1.89
CA SER A 9 5.79 2.66 -0.54
C SER A 9 5.30 1.70 0.56
N TYR A 10 4.38 0.80 0.25
CA TYR A 10 3.91 -0.22 1.20
C TYR A 10 4.97 -1.28 1.49
N ARG A 11 5.79 -1.62 0.51
CA ARG A 11 6.95 -2.48 0.71
C ARG A 11 7.90 -1.87 1.75
N GLN A 12 8.30 -0.63 1.52
CA GLN A 12 9.20 0.07 2.41
C GLN A 12 8.60 0.17 3.83
N ARG A 13 7.31 0.51 3.92
CA ARG A 13 6.62 0.60 5.20
C ARG A 13 6.59 -0.72 5.96
N LEU A 14 6.35 -1.83 5.27
CA LEU A 14 6.37 -3.16 5.89
C LEU A 14 7.77 -3.50 6.44
N GLU A 15 8.80 -3.24 5.66
CA GLU A 15 10.19 -3.46 6.07
C GLU A 15 10.56 -2.61 7.29
N GLU A 16 10.15 -1.33 7.34
CA GLU A 16 10.36 -0.44 8.48
C GLU A 16 9.64 -0.92 9.74
N VAL A 17 8.38 -1.32 9.62
CA VAL A 17 7.58 -1.84 10.75
C VAL A 17 8.22 -3.09 11.35
N LEU A 18 8.69 -4.00 10.51
CA LEU A 18 9.34 -5.24 10.96
C LEU A 18 10.72 -4.95 11.57
N ALA A 19 11.51 -4.07 10.98
CA ALA A 19 12.81 -3.69 11.49
C ALA A 19 12.72 -3.06 12.90
N ARG A 20 11.72 -2.20 13.14
CA ARG A 20 11.45 -1.64 14.48
C ARG A 20 11.15 -2.70 15.53
N ARG A 21 10.65 -3.85 15.14
CA ARG A 21 10.37 -4.99 16.00
C ARG A 21 11.55 -5.98 16.10
N GLY A 22 12.71 -5.64 15.53
CA GLY A 22 13.88 -6.49 15.50
C GLY A 22 13.78 -7.67 14.54
N ILE A 23 12.79 -7.68 13.66
CA ILE A 23 12.60 -8.74 12.66
C ILE A 23 13.38 -8.35 11.41
N VAL A 24 14.52 -8.98 11.20
CA VAL A 24 15.46 -8.73 10.10
C VAL A 24 15.81 -10.01 9.37
N GLY A 25 16.47 -9.91 8.22
CA GLY A 25 16.93 -11.09 7.46
C GLY A 25 15.81 -11.88 6.79
N LEU A 26 14.70 -11.25 6.48
CA LEU A 26 13.52 -11.89 5.90
C LEU A 26 13.72 -12.22 4.43
N ARG A 27 13.24 -13.39 4.04
CA ARG A 27 13.11 -13.76 2.62
C ARG A 27 12.03 -12.90 1.97
N ARG A 28 12.28 -12.43 0.75
CA ARG A 28 11.36 -11.62 -0.04
C ARG A 28 10.91 -12.38 -1.27
N LEU A 29 9.60 -12.47 -1.46
CA LEU A 29 8.98 -12.94 -2.69
C LEU A 29 8.40 -11.72 -3.40
N GLU A 30 9.01 -11.31 -4.50
CA GLU A 30 8.59 -10.16 -5.28
C GLU A 30 7.64 -10.59 -6.39
N LEU A 31 6.45 -10.01 -6.41
CA LEU A 31 5.41 -10.30 -7.39
C LEU A 31 4.97 -9.01 -8.09
N GLY A 32 4.47 -9.14 -9.31
CA GLY A 32 4.16 -8.01 -10.16
C GLY A 32 2.72 -7.52 -10.09
N THR A 33 1.82 -8.29 -9.50
CA THR A 33 0.39 -7.94 -9.42
C THR A 33 -0.17 -8.15 -8.02
N LEU A 34 -1.25 -7.42 -7.72
CA LEU A 34 -1.96 -7.54 -6.45
C LEU A 34 -2.56 -8.94 -6.27
N GLU A 35 -3.14 -9.49 -7.33
CA GLU A 35 -3.74 -10.83 -7.33
C GLU A 35 -2.71 -11.91 -7.01
N ALA A 36 -1.51 -11.80 -7.57
CA ALA A 36 -0.42 -12.73 -7.29
C ALA A 36 0.02 -12.64 -5.83
N ILE A 37 0.09 -11.44 -5.26
CA ILE A 37 0.40 -11.21 -3.84
C ILE A 37 -0.65 -11.85 -2.94
N LEU A 38 -1.93 -11.57 -3.19
CA LEU A 38 -3.02 -12.11 -2.39
C LEU A 38 -3.10 -13.64 -2.52
N GLY A 39 -2.88 -14.17 -3.73
CA GLY A 39 -2.77 -15.61 -3.97
C GLY A 39 -1.64 -16.27 -3.20
N ALA A 40 -0.47 -15.65 -3.17
CA ALA A 40 0.68 -16.14 -2.42
C ALA A 40 0.44 -16.12 -0.90
N VAL A 41 -0.19 -15.08 -0.38
CA VAL A 41 -0.58 -14.99 1.04
C VAL A 41 -1.62 -16.05 1.37
N ALA A 42 -2.62 -16.26 0.51
CA ALA A 42 -3.63 -17.30 0.67
C ALA A 42 -3.05 -18.72 0.63
N ALA A 43 -1.94 -18.90 -0.07
CA ALA A 43 -1.17 -20.16 -0.12
C ALA A 43 -0.18 -20.32 1.04
N ASP A 44 -0.22 -19.44 2.04
CA ASP A 44 0.65 -19.44 3.22
C ASP A 44 2.14 -19.26 2.92
N LEU A 45 2.46 -18.56 1.81
CA LEU A 45 3.85 -18.27 1.43
C LEU A 45 4.45 -17.09 2.20
N GLY A 46 3.63 -16.33 2.94
CA GLY A 46 4.12 -15.23 3.74
C GLY A 46 3.08 -14.16 4.04
N VAL A 47 3.55 -13.00 4.46
CA VAL A 47 2.74 -11.85 4.85
C VAL A 47 3.03 -10.66 3.94
N THR A 48 2.05 -9.80 3.80
CA THR A 48 2.15 -8.54 3.04
C THR A 48 1.51 -7.37 3.80
N LEU A 49 1.77 -6.16 3.34
CA LEU A 49 1.11 -4.95 3.82
C LEU A 49 0.42 -4.26 2.65
N LEU A 50 -0.87 -4.06 2.78
CA LEU A 50 -1.69 -3.42 1.75
C LEU A 50 -2.76 -2.54 2.39
N PRO A 51 -3.25 -1.51 1.70
CA PRO A 51 -4.47 -0.82 2.10
C PRO A 51 -5.63 -1.81 2.19
N ARG A 52 -6.41 -1.71 3.25
CA ARG A 52 -7.56 -2.60 3.43
C ARG A 52 -8.56 -2.55 2.27
N SER A 53 -8.68 -1.39 1.63
CA SER A 53 -9.54 -1.19 0.47
C SER A 53 -9.19 -2.06 -0.73
N LEU A 54 -7.94 -2.51 -0.84
CA LEU A 54 -7.48 -3.39 -1.92
C LEU A 54 -7.82 -4.86 -1.68
N ILE A 55 -8.21 -5.23 -0.47
CA ILE A 55 -8.63 -6.59 -0.16
C ILE A 55 -10.12 -6.70 -0.47
N GLY A 56 -10.44 -7.13 -1.68
CA GLY A 56 -11.80 -7.33 -2.13
C GLY A 56 -12.55 -8.46 -1.40
N PRO A 57 -13.88 -8.57 -1.60
CA PRO A 57 -14.70 -9.60 -0.95
C PRO A 57 -14.22 -11.03 -1.21
N THR A 58 -13.70 -11.30 -2.40
CA THR A 58 -13.18 -12.62 -2.81
C THR A 58 -12.06 -13.13 -1.91
N TRP A 59 -11.28 -12.21 -1.32
CA TRP A 59 -10.13 -12.54 -0.48
C TRP A 59 -10.43 -12.45 1.03
N ARG A 60 -11.60 -11.90 1.38
CA ARG A 60 -12.02 -11.80 2.78
C ARG A 60 -12.68 -13.09 3.21
N GLY A 61 -12.22 -13.68 4.29
CA GLY A 61 -12.88 -14.77 4.98
C GLY A 61 -12.00 -15.97 5.21
N GLU A 62 -11.95 -16.94 4.31
CA GLU A 62 -11.45 -18.26 4.66
C GLU A 62 -9.93 -18.44 4.55
N ARG A 63 -9.26 -17.70 3.67
CA ARG A 63 -7.84 -17.93 3.35
C ARG A 63 -6.89 -16.83 3.79
N ILE A 64 -7.38 -15.61 3.96
CA ILE A 64 -6.56 -14.46 4.33
C ILE A 64 -7.11 -13.84 5.61
N LYS A 65 -6.25 -13.73 6.62
CA LYS A 65 -6.54 -12.94 7.83
C LYS A 65 -5.91 -11.56 7.71
N ALA A 66 -6.71 -10.53 7.92
CA ALA A 66 -6.26 -9.14 7.92
C ALA A 66 -6.14 -8.62 9.35
N HIS A 67 -4.95 -8.17 9.71
CA HIS A 67 -4.67 -7.54 11.00
C HIS A 67 -4.43 -6.04 10.79
N ARG A 68 -5.01 -5.22 11.64
CA ARG A 68 -4.78 -3.78 11.61
C ARG A 68 -3.47 -3.43 12.30
N LEU A 69 -2.68 -2.56 11.66
CA LEU A 69 -1.58 -1.91 12.33
C LEU A 69 -2.09 -0.81 13.26
N PRO A 70 -1.35 -0.46 14.33
CA PRO A 70 -1.62 0.72 15.13
C PRO A 70 -1.70 1.98 14.25
N ALA A 71 -2.54 2.93 14.60
CA ALA A 71 -2.80 4.14 13.79
C ALA A 71 -1.52 4.90 13.41
N ALA A 72 -0.54 4.97 14.33
CA ALA A 72 0.74 5.61 14.08
C ALA A 72 1.57 4.95 12.98
N GLU A 73 1.45 3.63 12.82
CA GLU A 73 2.16 2.85 11.80
C GLU A 73 1.34 2.71 10.51
N ALA A 74 0.01 2.76 10.62
CA ALA A 74 -0.90 2.57 9.49
C ALA A 74 -1.11 3.82 8.64
N ARG A 75 -0.78 5.00 9.16
CA ARG A 75 -1.00 6.26 8.45
C ARG A 75 -0.03 6.40 7.28
N VAL A 76 -0.58 6.50 6.09
CA VAL A 76 0.14 6.79 4.85
C VAL A 76 -0.41 8.08 4.27
N GLU A 77 0.47 9.02 3.99
CA GLU A 77 0.10 10.27 3.35
C GLU A 77 0.11 10.09 1.84
N THR A 78 -1.00 10.43 1.20
CA THR A 78 -1.10 10.50 -0.25
C THR A 78 -0.95 11.94 -0.69
N VAL A 79 0.05 12.21 -1.51
CA VAL A 79 0.38 13.55 -1.97
C VAL A 79 0.25 13.66 -3.49
N PHE A 80 -0.14 14.83 -3.94
CA PHE A 80 -0.08 15.17 -5.36
C PHE A 80 1.29 15.79 -5.66
N VAL A 81 2.01 15.20 -6.61
CA VAL A 81 3.36 15.64 -6.98
C VAL A 81 3.37 16.11 -8.42
N HIS A 82 3.89 17.31 -8.66
CA HIS A 82 4.15 17.81 -10.00
C HIS A 82 5.48 18.58 -10.05
N ARG A 83 6.01 18.80 -11.24
CA ARG A 83 7.20 19.64 -11.40
C ARG A 83 6.86 21.08 -11.03
N HIS A 84 7.78 21.78 -10.35
CA HIS A 84 7.57 23.17 -9.93
C HIS A 84 7.47 24.15 -11.12
N ASP A 85 8.09 23.81 -12.25
CA ASP A 85 8.15 24.60 -13.48
C ASP A 85 7.04 24.22 -14.49
N MET A 86 6.10 23.36 -14.08
CA MET A 86 5.03 22.92 -14.96
C MET A 86 3.96 24.00 -15.13
N LEU A 87 3.58 24.28 -16.38
CA LEU A 87 2.41 25.11 -16.68
C LEU A 87 1.14 24.36 -16.25
N CYS A 88 0.45 24.92 -15.27
CA CYS A 88 -0.83 24.40 -14.84
C CYS A 88 -1.93 24.85 -15.81
N SER A 89 -2.42 23.90 -16.62
CA SER A 89 -3.63 24.12 -17.42
C SER A 89 -4.86 24.27 -16.52
N SER A 90 -5.92 24.89 -17.03
CA SER A 90 -7.20 25.00 -16.32
C SER A 90 -7.76 23.64 -15.90
N ALA A 91 -7.58 22.61 -16.74
CA ALA A 91 -7.98 21.24 -16.45
C ALA A 91 -7.18 20.66 -15.27
N LEU A 92 -5.87 20.87 -15.22
CA LEU A 92 -5.04 20.40 -14.12
C LEU A 92 -5.37 21.12 -12.81
N THR A 93 -5.59 22.43 -12.86
CA THR A 93 -6.01 23.22 -11.69
C THR A 93 -7.35 22.72 -11.16
N ALA A 94 -8.32 22.46 -12.03
CA ALA A 94 -9.62 21.91 -11.66
C ALA A 94 -9.47 20.52 -11.02
N PHE A 95 -8.61 19.67 -11.57
CA PHE A 95 -8.31 18.35 -10.99
C PHE A 95 -7.70 18.46 -9.60
N GLN A 96 -6.69 19.32 -9.41
CA GLN A 96 -6.06 19.54 -8.10
C GLN A 96 -7.07 20.00 -7.05
N LEU A 97 -7.91 20.99 -7.39
CA LEU A 97 -8.96 21.48 -6.50
C LEU A 97 -9.96 20.38 -6.14
N HIS A 98 -10.33 19.56 -7.10
CA HIS A 98 -11.26 18.45 -6.87
C HIS A 98 -10.63 17.35 -6.01
N ALA A 99 -9.40 16.97 -6.29
CA ALA A 99 -8.67 15.94 -5.55
C ALA A 99 -8.39 16.34 -4.11
N THR A 100 -8.08 17.61 -3.84
CA THR A 100 -7.78 18.11 -2.48
C THR A 100 -9.03 18.36 -1.64
N LYS A 101 -10.17 18.71 -2.27
CA LYS A 101 -11.46 18.88 -1.56
C LYS A 101 -12.06 17.57 -1.09
N ARG A 102 -11.85 16.48 -1.80
CA ARG A 102 -12.18 15.16 -1.32
C ARG A 102 -11.08 14.71 -0.37
N LYS A 103 -11.29 14.82 0.92
CA LYS A 103 -10.52 14.00 1.88
C LYS A 103 -10.67 12.55 1.40
N ALA A 104 -9.65 12.06 0.72
CA ALA A 104 -9.64 10.69 0.27
C ALA A 104 -9.75 9.80 1.52
N ARG A 105 -10.89 9.17 1.72
CA ARG A 105 -11.08 8.12 2.71
C ARG A 105 -10.40 6.85 2.22
N PHE A 106 -9.08 6.88 2.13
CA PHE A 106 -8.26 5.69 1.99
C PHE A 106 -7.81 5.30 3.39
N GLY A 107 -8.52 4.42 3.98
CA GLY A 107 -8.19 3.89 5.30
C GLY A 107 -8.49 2.41 5.38
#